data_b977a7685336353560adf371c123566c
#
_entry.id   b977a7685336353560adf371c123566c
#
_cell.length_a   1.000
_cell.length_b   1.000
_cell.length_c   1.000
_cell.angle_alpha   90.00
_cell.angle_beta   90.00
_cell.angle_gamma   90.00
#
_symmetry.space_group_name_H-M   'P 1'
#
loop_
_entity.id
_entity.type
_entity.pdbx_description
1 polymer ?
#
loop_
_entity_poly.entity_id
_entity_poly.type
_entity_poly.pdbx_seq_one_letter_code
_entity_poly.pdbx_strand_id
1 'polypeptide(L)'
;MSPLGIVLILLIIFFFNRKRFYVFLSLLILLISSNPFVGNYLAQKLESPYKPIPISSIKEKDAVVVLSGGLSKVGDKQYSTYEFGDPDRFFAGIDLIKQQKANKLIFTAGQLPWTQNWKPEGFILKDKA
;
A
#
# COMPACT_ATOMS: atom_id res chain seq x y z
N MET A 1 -7.37 2.50 -18.00
CA MET A 1 -8.70 1.87 -17.81
C MET A 1 -8.55 0.69 -16.87
N SER A 2 -9.50 0.49 -15.95
CA SER A 2 -9.48 -0.69 -15.10
C SER A 2 -9.95 -1.93 -15.89
N PRO A 3 -9.50 -3.15 -15.53
CA PRO A 3 -9.98 -4.38 -16.18
C PRO A 3 -11.50 -4.51 -16.16
N LEU A 4 -12.15 -4.10 -15.07
CA LEU A 4 -13.60 -4.08 -14.92
C LEU A 4 -14.26 -3.13 -15.95
N GLY A 5 -13.68 -1.96 -16.20
CA GLY A 5 -14.18 -1.02 -17.20
C GLY A 5 -14.14 -1.60 -18.62
N ILE A 6 -13.08 -2.32 -18.95
CA ILE A 6 -12.96 -3.00 -20.26
C ILE A 6 -14.03 -4.08 -20.39
N VAL A 7 -14.23 -4.88 -19.34
CA VAL A 7 -15.25 -5.93 -19.32
C VAL A 7 -16.65 -5.35 -19.51
N LEU A 8 -17.00 -4.27 -18.83
CA LEU A 8 -18.30 -3.61 -18.98
C LEU A 8 -18.53 -3.10 -20.41
N ILE A 9 -17.52 -2.49 -21.02
CA ILE A 9 -17.59 -2.04 -22.42
C ILE A 9 -17.84 -3.24 -23.37
N LEU A 10 -17.11 -4.33 -23.19
CA LEU A 10 -17.28 -5.53 -24.02
C LEU A 10 -18.67 -6.15 -23.86
N LEU A 11 -19.24 -6.16 -22.67
CA LEU A 11 -20.60 -6.62 -22.42
C LEU A 11 -21.66 -5.71 -23.08
N ILE A 12 -21.44 -4.39 -23.05
CA ILE A 12 -22.32 -3.45 -23.77
C ILE A 12 -22.26 -3.71 -25.29
N ILE A 13 -21.05 -3.87 -25.84
CA ILE A 13 -20.86 -4.19 -27.26
C ILE A 13 -21.53 -5.52 -27.60
N PHE A 14 -21.48 -6.54 -26.74
CA PHE A 14 -22.17 -7.80 -26.91
C PHE A 14 -23.70 -7.59 -27.00
N PHE A 15 -24.25 -6.73 -26.15
CA PHE A 15 -25.70 -6.47 -26.14
C PHE A 15 -26.21 -5.96 -27.50
N PHE A 16 -25.40 -5.11 -28.17
CA PHE A 16 -25.73 -4.59 -29.51
C PHE A 16 -25.40 -5.58 -30.62
N ASN A 17 -24.26 -6.23 -30.60
CA ASN A 17 -23.77 -7.08 -31.69
C ASN A 17 -24.10 -8.56 -31.53
N ARG A 18 -24.53 -8.99 -30.35
CA ARG A 18 -24.88 -10.38 -29.98
C ARG A 18 -23.85 -11.46 -30.36
N LYS A 19 -22.57 -11.09 -30.61
CA LYS A 19 -21.50 -12.04 -30.92
C LYS A 19 -20.96 -12.62 -29.63
N ARG A 20 -21.07 -13.94 -29.43
CA ARG A 20 -20.57 -14.67 -28.23
C ARG A 20 -19.07 -14.45 -27.94
N PHE A 21 -18.34 -14.04 -28.96
CA PHE A 21 -16.90 -13.69 -28.82
C PHE A 21 -16.65 -12.62 -27.75
N TYR A 22 -17.48 -11.58 -27.67
CA TYR A 22 -17.29 -10.52 -26.67
C TYR A 22 -17.51 -11.00 -25.23
N VAL A 23 -18.42 -11.94 -25.02
CA VAL A 23 -18.62 -12.57 -23.70
C VAL A 23 -17.42 -13.42 -23.33
N PHE A 24 -16.93 -14.24 -24.27
CA PHE A 24 -15.73 -15.05 -24.03
C PHE A 24 -14.52 -14.19 -23.69
N LEU A 25 -14.29 -13.10 -24.43
CA LEU A 25 -13.19 -12.17 -24.18
C LEU A 25 -13.33 -11.47 -22.82
N SER A 26 -14.55 -11.08 -22.42
CA SER A 26 -14.84 -10.52 -21.10
C SER A 26 -14.48 -11.47 -19.97
N LEU A 27 -14.90 -12.74 -20.09
CA LEU A 27 -14.58 -13.78 -19.12
C LEU A 27 -13.07 -14.05 -19.04
N LEU A 28 -12.38 -14.09 -20.17
CA LEU A 28 -10.94 -14.27 -20.23
C LEU A 28 -10.19 -13.15 -19.49
N ILE A 29 -10.57 -11.89 -19.75
CA ILE A 29 -9.99 -10.73 -19.07
C ILE A 29 -10.23 -10.81 -17.57
N LEU A 30 -11.46 -11.15 -17.13
CA LEU A 30 -11.75 -11.32 -15.71
C LEU A 30 -10.91 -12.42 -15.08
N LEU A 31 -10.81 -13.59 -15.69
CA LEU A 31 -10.03 -14.71 -15.17
C LEU A 31 -8.56 -14.35 -15.01
N ILE A 32 -7.97 -13.70 -16.01
CA ILE A 32 -6.56 -13.28 -15.94
C ILE A 32 -6.36 -12.21 -14.86
N SER A 33 -7.24 -11.20 -14.83
CA SER A 33 -7.09 -10.07 -13.90
C SER A 33 -7.41 -10.42 -12.45
N SER A 34 -8.25 -11.44 -12.22
CA SER A 34 -8.62 -11.93 -10.88
C SER A 34 -7.66 -13.00 -10.36
N ASN A 35 -6.70 -13.43 -11.17
CA ASN A 35 -5.80 -14.50 -10.79
C ASN A 35 -4.66 -13.94 -9.91
N PRO A 36 -4.53 -14.37 -8.63
CA PRO A 36 -3.48 -13.88 -7.73
C PRO A 36 -2.07 -14.20 -8.22
N PHE A 37 -1.87 -15.29 -8.96
CA PHE A 37 -0.55 -15.61 -9.53
C PHE A 37 -0.11 -14.58 -10.56
N VAL A 38 -1.04 -14.11 -11.42
CA VAL A 38 -0.76 -13.04 -12.40
C VAL A 38 -0.43 -11.74 -11.67
N GLY A 39 -1.22 -11.36 -10.66
CA GLY A 39 -0.98 -10.17 -9.84
C GLY A 39 0.38 -10.22 -9.15
N ASN A 40 0.68 -11.30 -8.46
CA ASN A 40 1.96 -11.48 -7.77
C ASN A 40 3.15 -11.50 -8.74
N TYR A 41 3.03 -12.16 -9.89
CA TYR A 41 4.10 -12.16 -10.90
C TYR A 41 4.39 -10.75 -11.42
N LEU A 42 3.34 -9.98 -11.71
CA LEU A 42 3.48 -8.60 -12.18
C LEU A 42 4.08 -7.70 -11.09
N ALA A 43 3.63 -7.83 -9.83
CA ALA A 43 4.18 -7.10 -8.70
C ALA A 43 5.68 -7.42 -8.53
N GLN A 44 6.05 -8.68 -8.46
CA GLN A 44 7.45 -9.10 -8.35
C GLN A 44 8.32 -8.58 -9.49
N LYS A 45 7.79 -8.56 -10.73
CA LYS A 45 8.49 -8.02 -11.87
C LYS A 45 8.71 -6.51 -11.78
N LEU A 46 7.72 -5.77 -11.24
CA LEU A 46 7.82 -4.33 -11.01
C LEU A 46 8.79 -4.00 -9.87
N GLU A 47 8.80 -4.81 -8.82
CA GLU A 47 9.63 -4.62 -7.62
C GLU A 47 11.06 -5.12 -7.80
N SER A 48 11.30 -6.02 -8.75
CA SER A 48 12.62 -6.66 -8.96
C SER A 48 13.79 -5.69 -9.11
N PRO A 49 13.66 -4.48 -9.68
CA PRO A 49 14.75 -3.49 -9.72
C PRO A 49 15.01 -2.84 -8.35
N TYR A 50 14.04 -2.89 -7.43
CA TYR A 50 14.06 -2.22 -6.13
C TYR A 50 14.32 -3.23 -5.01
N LYS A 51 15.52 -3.81 -5.00
CA LYS A 51 15.89 -4.77 -3.95
C LYS A 51 16.07 -4.06 -2.60
N PRO A 52 15.67 -4.69 -1.49
CA PRO A 52 15.96 -4.18 -0.15
C PRO A 52 17.48 -3.96 0.02
N ILE A 53 17.84 -2.79 0.52
CA ILE A 53 19.23 -2.44 0.79
C ILE A 53 19.55 -2.84 2.24
N PRO A 54 20.61 -3.64 2.49
CA PRO A 54 21.03 -3.95 3.85
C PRO A 54 21.38 -2.66 4.62
N ILE A 55 20.93 -2.56 5.87
CA ILE A 55 21.14 -1.36 6.70
C ILE A 55 22.64 -1.05 6.84
N SER A 56 23.48 -2.08 6.88
CA SER A 56 24.94 -1.95 6.95
C SER A 56 25.53 -1.15 5.78
N SER A 57 24.92 -1.22 4.60
CA SER A 57 25.40 -0.51 3.41
C SER A 57 24.86 0.93 3.30
N ILE A 58 23.93 1.31 4.17
CA ILE A 58 23.36 2.66 4.17
C ILE A 58 24.37 3.61 4.83
N LYS A 59 24.73 4.68 4.12
CA LYS A 59 25.58 5.75 4.64
C LYS A 59 24.79 6.57 5.68
N GLU A 60 25.52 7.14 6.64
CA GLU A 60 24.96 8.08 7.60
C GLU A 60 24.26 9.25 6.92
N LYS A 61 23.14 9.67 7.49
CA LYS A 61 22.28 10.75 7.02
C LYS A 61 21.88 11.65 8.21
N ASP A 62 21.43 12.85 7.91
CA ASP A 62 21.00 13.80 8.93
C ASP A 62 19.71 13.36 9.63
N ALA A 63 18.82 12.72 8.91
CA ALA A 63 17.55 12.25 9.43
C ALA A 63 16.98 11.05 8.63
N VAL A 64 16.16 10.25 9.31
CA VAL A 64 15.28 9.25 8.72
C VAL A 64 13.86 9.78 8.74
N VAL A 65 13.19 9.75 7.58
CA VAL A 65 11.79 10.15 7.47
C VAL A 65 10.94 8.92 7.18
N VAL A 66 10.05 8.60 8.11
CA VAL A 66 9.08 7.51 7.97
C VAL A 66 7.75 8.08 7.51
N LEU A 67 7.30 7.63 6.34
CA LEU A 67 6.03 8.06 5.77
C LEU A 67 4.86 7.39 6.48
N SER A 68 3.80 8.16 6.73
CA SER A 68 2.53 7.66 7.27
C SER A 68 1.81 6.72 6.29
N GLY A 69 0.73 6.08 6.74
CA GLY A 69 -0.09 5.15 5.98
C GLY A 69 0.12 3.69 6.39
N GLY A 70 0.69 3.46 7.58
CA GLY A 70 0.88 2.14 8.16
C GLY A 70 -0.05 1.79 9.32
N LEU A 71 -0.87 2.75 9.82
CA LEU A 71 -1.79 2.52 10.91
C LEU A 71 -3.25 2.55 10.45
N SER A 72 -4.04 1.63 10.99
CA SER A 72 -5.48 1.61 10.86
C SER A 72 -6.14 1.75 12.22
N LYS A 73 -7.16 2.62 12.32
CA LYS A 73 -7.98 2.70 13.53
C LYS A 73 -9.04 1.60 13.46
N VAL A 74 -9.08 0.75 14.48
CA VAL A 74 -10.02 -0.36 14.60
C VAL A 74 -10.89 -0.15 15.84
N GLY A 75 -12.17 -0.53 15.75
CA GLY A 75 -13.15 -0.37 16.81
C GLY A 75 -14.19 0.71 16.55
N ASP A 76 -15.05 0.93 17.50
CA ASP A 76 -16.14 1.91 17.46
C ASP A 76 -15.80 3.23 18.16
N LYS A 77 -16.79 4.10 18.33
CA LYS A 77 -16.61 5.40 19.00
C LYS A 77 -16.24 5.27 20.48
N GLN A 78 -16.61 4.18 21.13
CA GLN A 78 -16.42 3.97 22.57
C GLN A 78 -15.10 3.24 22.86
N TYR A 79 -14.76 2.26 22.01
CA TYR A 79 -13.55 1.45 22.14
C TYR A 79 -12.82 1.41 20.79
N SER A 80 -11.77 2.20 20.65
CA SER A 80 -10.96 2.20 19.45
C SER A 80 -9.49 2.03 19.78
N THR A 81 -8.81 1.25 18.97
CA THR A 81 -7.35 1.05 19.01
C THR A 81 -6.73 1.33 17.67
N TYR A 82 -5.39 1.39 17.64
CA TYR A 82 -4.63 1.54 16.41
C TYR A 82 -3.82 0.27 16.16
N GLU A 83 -4.03 -0.33 15.00
CA GLU A 83 -3.32 -1.53 14.56
C GLU A 83 -2.39 -1.20 13.40
N PHE A 84 -1.24 -1.87 13.36
CA PHE A 84 -0.34 -1.78 12.23
C PHE A 84 -0.90 -2.62 11.07
N GLY A 85 -1.20 -1.95 9.95
CA GLY A 85 -1.50 -2.62 8.68
C GLY A 85 -0.22 -2.99 7.93
N ASP A 86 0.79 -2.10 7.99
CA ASP A 86 2.11 -2.29 7.39
C ASP A 86 3.18 -1.72 8.35
N PRO A 87 3.74 -2.55 9.23
CA PRO A 87 4.70 -2.10 10.24
C PRO A 87 6.13 -1.95 9.73
N ASP A 88 6.45 -2.48 8.55
CA ASP A 88 7.82 -2.65 8.07
C ASP A 88 8.59 -1.35 8.03
N ARG A 89 7.98 -0.28 7.50
CA ARG A 89 8.61 1.04 7.43
C ARG A 89 8.86 1.67 8.80
N PHE A 90 7.99 1.40 9.78
CA PHE A 90 8.16 1.87 11.15
C PHE A 90 9.37 1.20 11.81
N PHE A 91 9.44 -0.13 11.75
CA PHE A 91 10.57 -0.87 12.32
C PHE A 91 11.87 -0.57 11.58
N ALA A 92 11.85 -0.47 10.25
CA ALA A 92 13.03 -0.08 9.46
C ALA A 92 13.56 1.29 9.88
N GLY A 93 12.67 2.26 10.14
CA GLY A 93 13.05 3.58 10.64
C GLY A 93 13.74 3.52 12.00
N ILE A 94 13.19 2.73 12.94
CA ILE A 94 13.77 2.51 14.27
C ILE A 94 15.12 1.81 14.17
N ASP A 95 15.24 0.80 13.34
CA ASP A 95 16.48 0.04 13.18
C ASP A 95 17.62 0.90 12.59
N LEU A 96 17.28 1.81 11.68
CA LEU A 96 18.25 2.80 11.17
C LEU A 96 18.79 3.72 12.28
N ILE A 97 17.93 4.17 13.20
CA ILE A 97 18.36 4.98 14.35
C ILE A 97 19.19 4.14 15.32
N LYS A 98 18.75 2.92 15.67
CA LYS A 98 19.49 2.01 16.54
C LYS A 98 20.89 1.69 16.01
N GLN A 99 21.04 1.60 14.69
CA GLN A 99 22.32 1.37 14.02
C GLN A 99 23.10 2.67 13.73
N GLN A 100 22.68 3.78 14.33
CA GLN A 100 23.34 5.09 14.22
C GLN A 100 23.49 5.59 12.78
N LYS A 101 22.55 5.21 11.90
CA LYS A 101 22.55 5.69 10.51
C LYS A 101 21.97 7.10 10.38
N ALA A 102 21.27 7.58 11.40
CA ALA A 102 20.87 8.98 11.54
C ALA A 102 20.59 9.33 13.01
N ASN A 103 20.64 10.63 13.33
CA ASN A 103 20.41 11.15 14.68
C ASN A 103 18.97 11.62 14.91
N LYS A 104 18.16 11.65 13.87
CA LYS A 104 16.77 12.15 13.93
C LYS A 104 15.84 11.19 13.23
N LEU A 105 14.72 10.86 13.90
CA LEU A 105 13.60 10.12 13.32
C LEU A 105 12.40 11.05 13.20
N ILE A 106 11.86 11.18 12.00
CA ILE A 106 10.75 12.06 11.68
C ILE A 106 9.62 11.20 11.14
N PHE A 107 8.45 11.26 11.79
CA PHE A 107 7.23 10.65 11.26
C PHE A 107 6.39 11.72 10.58
N THR A 108 5.92 11.45 9.35
CA THR A 108 4.97 12.34 8.69
C THR A 108 3.62 12.25 9.38
N ALA A 109 2.89 13.38 9.47
CA ALA A 109 1.68 13.44 10.26
C ALA A 109 0.59 12.49 9.77
N GLY A 110 0.34 12.44 8.47
CA GLY A 110 -0.63 11.58 7.82
C GLY A 110 -2.05 11.71 8.41
N GLN A 111 -2.88 12.51 7.78
CA GLN A 111 -4.27 12.66 8.14
C GLN A 111 -5.11 12.79 6.88
N LEU A 112 -6.11 11.93 6.74
CA LEU A 112 -7.03 12.01 5.63
C LEU A 112 -8.09 13.10 5.88
N PRO A 113 -8.57 13.82 4.87
CA PRO A 113 -9.53 14.91 5.05
C PRO A 113 -10.82 14.50 5.78
N TRP A 114 -11.22 13.24 5.66
CA TRP A 114 -12.41 12.68 6.29
C TRP A 114 -12.18 12.08 7.67
N THR A 115 -10.93 12.11 8.18
CA THR A 115 -10.56 11.59 9.51
C THR A 115 -10.13 12.71 10.47
N GLN A 116 -10.67 13.90 10.33
CA GLN A 116 -10.25 15.09 11.11
C GLN A 116 -10.35 14.91 12.63
N ASN A 117 -11.25 14.04 13.11
CA ASN A 117 -11.43 13.75 14.53
C ASN A 117 -10.44 12.70 15.08
N TRP A 118 -9.50 12.23 14.27
CA TRP A 118 -8.52 11.24 14.67
C TRP A 118 -7.19 11.92 14.99
N LYS A 119 -6.46 11.37 15.97
CA LYS A 119 -5.07 11.81 16.19
C LYS A 119 -4.26 11.48 14.94
N PRO A 120 -3.50 12.44 14.38
CA PRO A 120 -2.67 12.17 13.21
C PRO A 120 -1.69 11.03 13.47
N GLU A 121 -1.47 10.20 12.47
CA GLU A 121 -0.69 8.96 12.58
C GLU A 121 0.72 9.17 13.12
N GLY A 122 1.40 10.22 12.67
CA GLY A 122 2.77 10.53 13.09
C GLY A 122 2.92 10.74 14.59
N PHE A 123 1.90 11.29 15.28
CA PHE A 123 1.93 11.43 16.73
C PHE A 123 1.78 10.09 17.45
N ILE A 124 0.99 9.17 16.87
CA ILE A 124 0.81 7.83 17.42
C ILE A 124 2.08 7.00 17.25
N LEU A 125 2.70 7.09 16.08
CA LEU A 125 3.98 6.42 15.79
C LEU A 125 5.10 6.93 16.69
N LYS A 126 5.14 8.25 16.94
CA LYS A 126 6.09 8.85 17.89
C LYS A 126 5.94 8.32 19.31
N ASP A 127 4.70 8.13 19.76
CA ASP A 127 4.41 7.61 21.11
C ASP A 127 4.79 6.10 21.23
N LYS A 128 4.93 5.39 20.12
CA LYS A 128 5.28 3.96 20.05
C LYS A 128 6.77 3.70 19.77
N ALA A 129 7.50 4.71 19.31
CA ALA A 129 8.94 4.62 18.98
C ALA A 129 9.81 4.81 20.21
#